data_0958a0f9620d1dbe3735086faf16f1e6
#
_entry.id   0958a0f9620d1dbe3735086faf16f1e6
#
_cell.length_a   1.000
_cell.length_b   1.000
_cell.length_c   1.000
_cell.angle_alpha   90.00
_cell.angle_beta   90.00
_cell.angle_gamma   90.00
#
_symmetry.space_group_name_H-M   'P 1'
#
loop_
_entity.id
_entity.type
_entity.pdbx_description
1 polymer ?
#
loop_
_entity_poly.entity_id
_entity_poly.type
_entity_poly.pdbx_seq_one_letter_code
_entity_poly.pdbx_strand_id
1 'polypeptide(L)'
;MSSPSSHQLHPASVVTSAGAPLRLYGKRIAVRPLVATDFEAWSEVRHRNGEWLSKWEPIKSAYLPDPSTNRDAFNNRCIARDRERQTGGSYAFGIFIEGSFAGEVNINNVVRSAMQCGTIGYWIDEARAGKSYMSEAVLVVSKYAFEELGLHRMEICIIPRNHNSRRVMEKLGIREEGLAERFLEINGVWEDHVRYGFTVEEWRQRHNQLSAEWLQ
;
A
#
# COMPACT_ATOMS: atom_id res chain seq x y z
N MET A 1 -36.48 -19.92 28.21
CA MET A 1 -35.04 -19.71 28.27
C MET A 1 -34.46 -20.19 26.97
N SER A 2 -34.29 -19.28 26.01
CA SER A 2 -33.82 -19.61 24.67
C SER A 2 -32.36 -19.17 24.55
N SER A 3 -31.48 -20.12 24.28
CA SER A 3 -30.04 -19.88 24.09
C SER A 3 -29.77 -19.11 22.79
N PRO A 4 -28.83 -18.17 22.75
CA PRO A 4 -28.46 -17.51 21.50
C PRO A 4 -27.54 -18.40 20.65
N SER A 5 -27.88 -18.54 19.38
CA SER A 5 -27.09 -19.19 18.34
C SER A 5 -25.71 -18.56 18.19
N SER A 6 -24.69 -19.36 18.38
CA SER A 6 -23.31 -19.03 18.03
C SER A 6 -23.14 -18.98 16.51
N HIS A 7 -23.03 -17.77 15.95
CA HIS A 7 -22.56 -17.60 14.59
C HIS A 7 -21.06 -17.90 14.54
N GLN A 8 -20.71 -19.10 14.10
CA GLN A 8 -19.38 -19.44 13.65
C GLN A 8 -19.06 -18.63 12.38
N LEU A 9 -18.19 -17.66 12.53
CA LEU A 9 -17.56 -16.99 11.37
C LEU A 9 -16.54 -17.99 10.78
N HIS A 10 -16.89 -18.62 9.68
CA HIS A 10 -15.92 -19.32 8.85
C HIS A 10 -14.95 -18.29 8.24
N PRO A 11 -13.63 -18.53 8.27
CA PRO A 11 -12.71 -17.72 7.50
C PRO A 11 -13.05 -17.91 6.02
N ALA A 12 -13.43 -16.84 5.35
CA ALA A 12 -13.63 -16.84 3.91
C ALA A 12 -12.30 -17.22 3.26
N SER A 13 -12.26 -18.40 2.67
CA SER A 13 -11.17 -18.83 1.81
C SER A 13 -11.20 -17.92 0.60
N VAL A 14 -10.14 -17.10 0.44
CA VAL A 14 -9.91 -16.33 -0.79
C VAL A 14 -9.65 -17.34 -1.91
N VAL A 15 -10.70 -17.77 -2.59
CA VAL A 15 -10.60 -18.48 -3.85
C VAL A 15 -10.52 -17.43 -4.94
N THR A 16 -9.31 -16.91 -5.19
CA THR A 16 -9.02 -16.37 -6.52
C THR A 16 -9.17 -17.54 -7.49
N SER A 17 -9.99 -17.39 -8.52
CA SER A 17 -10.10 -18.36 -9.59
C SER A 17 -8.68 -18.78 -10.01
N ALA A 18 -8.36 -20.06 -9.86
CA ALA A 18 -7.02 -20.59 -10.13
C ALA A 18 -6.59 -20.18 -11.54
N GLY A 19 -5.60 -19.29 -11.65
CA GLY A 19 -4.92 -18.97 -12.89
C GLY A 19 -4.78 -17.51 -13.30
N ALA A 20 -5.62 -16.58 -12.85
CA ALA A 20 -5.48 -15.18 -13.25
C ALA A 20 -4.54 -14.40 -12.29
N PRO A 21 -3.56 -13.63 -12.81
CA PRO A 21 -2.70 -12.81 -11.96
C PRO A 21 -3.52 -11.74 -11.26
N LEU A 22 -3.24 -11.50 -9.97
CA LEU A 22 -3.89 -10.46 -9.16
C LEU A 22 -3.70 -9.09 -9.82
N ARG A 23 -4.80 -8.44 -10.17
CA ARG A 23 -4.84 -7.09 -10.70
C ARG A 23 -6.03 -6.35 -10.12
N LEU A 24 -5.79 -5.15 -9.64
CA LEU A 24 -6.82 -4.26 -9.12
C LEU A 24 -6.84 -3.00 -9.99
N TYR A 25 -8.00 -2.42 -10.17
CA TYR A 25 -8.20 -1.29 -11.07
C TYR A 25 -8.82 -0.11 -10.32
N GLY A 26 -8.28 1.05 -10.55
CA GLY A 26 -8.93 2.32 -10.30
C GLY A 26 -9.47 2.90 -11.60
N LYS A 27 -9.86 4.16 -11.58
CA LYS A 27 -10.41 4.88 -12.74
C LYS A 27 -9.35 5.12 -13.83
N ARG A 28 -8.11 5.43 -13.42
CA ARG A 28 -7.00 5.84 -14.30
C ARG A 28 -5.74 5.01 -14.12
N ILE A 29 -5.76 4.11 -13.15
CA ILE A 29 -4.60 3.29 -12.78
C ILE A 29 -4.95 1.82 -12.74
N ALA A 30 -3.94 0.99 -12.89
CA ALA A 30 -3.96 -0.41 -12.51
C ALA A 30 -2.86 -0.66 -11.48
N VAL A 31 -3.12 -1.53 -10.50
CA VAL A 31 -2.12 -1.98 -9.55
C VAL A 31 -2.03 -3.50 -9.56
N ARG A 32 -0.80 -4.02 -9.59
CA ARG A 32 -0.52 -5.45 -9.59
C ARG A 32 0.83 -5.76 -8.95
N PRO A 33 1.06 -6.97 -8.45
CA PRO A 33 2.40 -7.39 -8.06
C PRO A 33 3.41 -7.18 -9.18
N LEU A 34 4.63 -6.75 -8.82
CA LEU A 34 5.74 -6.65 -9.75
C LEU A 34 6.30 -8.03 -10.06
N VAL A 35 6.77 -8.21 -11.27
CA VAL A 35 7.40 -9.43 -11.78
C VAL A 35 8.78 -9.12 -12.36
N ALA A 36 9.60 -10.15 -12.58
CA ALA A 36 10.98 -10.00 -13.06
C ALA A 36 11.13 -9.12 -14.31
N THR A 37 10.14 -9.15 -15.21
CA THR A 37 10.13 -8.34 -16.44
C THR A 37 9.91 -6.86 -16.23
N ASP A 38 9.50 -6.44 -15.02
CA ASP A 38 9.30 -5.02 -14.69
C ASP A 38 10.60 -4.31 -14.32
N PHE A 39 11.73 -5.03 -14.22
CA PHE A 39 13.00 -4.49 -13.72
C PHE A 39 13.41 -3.19 -14.40
N GLU A 40 13.43 -3.14 -15.72
CA GLU A 40 13.92 -1.96 -16.46
C GLU A 40 13.08 -0.71 -16.14
N ALA A 41 11.77 -0.83 -16.23
CA ALA A 41 10.86 0.28 -15.94
C ALA A 41 10.93 0.71 -14.47
N TRP A 42 11.01 -0.26 -13.55
CA TRP A 42 11.13 0.00 -12.12
C TRP A 42 12.46 0.68 -11.78
N SER A 43 13.58 0.14 -12.29
CA SER A 43 14.94 0.65 -12.08
C SER A 43 15.05 2.09 -12.60
N GLU A 44 14.60 2.37 -13.81
CA GLU A 44 14.61 3.70 -14.40
C GLU A 44 13.88 4.72 -13.52
N VAL A 45 12.63 4.39 -13.12
CA VAL A 45 11.83 5.29 -12.28
C VAL A 45 12.47 5.49 -10.91
N ARG A 46 13.05 4.45 -10.30
CA ARG A 46 13.78 4.56 -9.02
C ARG A 46 15.00 5.46 -9.13
N HIS A 47 15.79 5.35 -10.19
CA HIS A 47 17.00 6.15 -10.39
C HIS A 47 16.67 7.63 -10.56
N ARG A 48 15.75 7.98 -11.47
CA ARG A 48 15.42 9.39 -11.71
C ARG A 48 14.75 10.06 -10.52
N ASN A 49 14.19 9.29 -9.60
CA ASN A 49 13.54 9.79 -8.39
C ASN A 49 14.40 9.64 -7.12
N GLY A 50 15.70 9.36 -7.23
CA GLY A 50 16.58 9.12 -6.08
C GLY A 50 16.51 10.25 -5.04
N GLU A 51 16.69 11.51 -5.44
CA GLU A 51 16.61 12.68 -4.56
C GLU A 51 15.19 12.95 -4.04
N TRP A 52 14.18 12.69 -4.88
CA TRP A 52 12.77 12.84 -4.51
C TRP A 52 12.36 11.88 -3.39
N LEU A 53 12.85 10.64 -3.41
CA LEU A 53 12.44 9.55 -2.53
C LEU A 53 13.32 9.40 -1.28
N SER A 54 14.65 9.61 -1.39
CA SER A 54 15.60 9.31 -0.32
C SER A 54 15.30 10.01 1.01
N LYS A 55 14.73 11.22 0.95
CA LYS A 55 14.33 12.00 2.13
C LYS A 55 13.13 11.43 2.90
N TRP A 56 12.45 10.42 2.33
CA TRP A 56 11.26 9.79 2.88
C TRP A 56 11.42 8.31 3.17
N GLU A 57 12.59 7.75 2.88
CA GLU A 57 12.86 6.32 3.00
C GLU A 57 13.98 6.04 4.02
N PRO A 58 13.99 4.84 4.63
CA PRO A 58 15.13 4.38 5.42
C PRO A 58 16.42 4.34 4.58
N ILE A 59 17.57 4.47 5.23
CA ILE A 59 18.86 4.25 4.57
C ILE A 59 18.92 2.81 4.06
N LYS A 60 19.31 2.66 2.81
CA LYS A 60 19.53 1.34 2.22
C LYS A 60 20.72 0.66 2.90
N SER A 61 20.60 -0.63 3.16
CA SER A 61 21.72 -1.43 3.68
C SER A 61 22.89 -1.42 2.69
N ALA A 62 24.08 -1.06 3.17
CA ALA A 62 25.32 -1.14 2.38
C ALA A 62 25.78 -2.58 2.11
N TYR A 63 25.23 -3.55 2.83
CA TYR A 63 25.63 -4.97 2.75
C TYR A 63 24.76 -5.79 1.80
N LEU A 64 23.67 -5.24 1.30
CA LEU A 64 22.76 -5.94 0.40
C LEU A 64 22.83 -5.30 -1.00
N PRO A 65 22.80 -6.12 -2.07
CA PRO A 65 22.70 -5.60 -3.43
C PRO A 65 21.46 -4.71 -3.58
N ASP A 66 21.66 -3.52 -4.16
CA ASP A 66 20.53 -2.61 -4.41
C ASP A 66 19.68 -3.15 -5.57
N PRO A 67 18.40 -3.46 -5.34
CA PRO A 67 17.51 -3.94 -6.40
C PRO A 67 17.30 -2.90 -7.50
N SER A 68 17.62 -1.63 -7.29
CA SER A 68 17.51 -0.61 -8.35
C SER A 68 18.63 -0.69 -9.39
N THR A 69 19.76 -1.30 -9.07
CA THR A 69 20.91 -1.47 -9.95
C THR A 69 21.22 -2.93 -10.29
N ASN A 70 20.63 -3.85 -9.54
CA ASN A 70 20.93 -5.29 -9.66
C ASN A 70 19.65 -6.07 -9.96
N ARG A 71 19.59 -6.66 -11.17
CA ARG A 71 18.43 -7.43 -11.65
C ARG A 71 18.13 -8.65 -10.77
N ASP A 72 19.15 -9.36 -10.30
CA ASP A 72 18.93 -10.54 -9.46
C ASP A 72 18.40 -10.15 -8.09
N ALA A 73 18.86 -9.04 -7.52
CA ALA A 73 18.30 -8.50 -6.29
C ALA A 73 16.84 -8.07 -6.47
N PHE A 74 16.49 -7.48 -7.61
CA PHE A 74 15.10 -7.16 -7.94
C PHE A 74 14.24 -8.43 -8.08
N ASN A 75 14.72 -9.45 -8.78
CA ASN A 75 14.02 -10.72 -8.92
C ASN A 75 13.80 -11.39 -7.56
N ASN A 76 14.82 -11.42 -6.71
CA ASN A 76 14.71 -11.95 -5.36
C ASN A 76 13.70 -11.15 -4.51
N ARG A 77 13.65 -9.83 -4.68
CA ARG A 77 12.62 -8.97 -4.08
C ARG A 77 11.21 -9.35 -4.53
N CYS A 78 10.99 -9.57 -5.83
CA CYS A 78 9.70 -9.99 -6.35
C CYS A 78 9.28 -11.36 -5.77
N ILE A 79 10.19 -12.33 -5.69
CA ILE A 79 9.94 -13.66 -5.10
C ILE A 79 9.60 -13.53 -3.60
N ALA A 80 10.34 -12.71 -2.86
CA ALA A 80 10.08 -12.48 -1.44
C ALA A 80 8.69 -11.86 -1.22
N ARG A 81 8.32 -10.85 -2.00
CA ARG A 81 7.01 -10.21 -1.95
C ARG A 81 5.87 -11.15 -2.32
N ASP A 82 6.10 -12.07 -3.27
CA ASP A 82 5.10 -13.08 -3.60
C ASP A 82 4.89 -14.08 -2.44
N ARG A 83 5.96 -14.51 -1.78
CA ARG A 83 5.88 -15.37 -0.58
C ARG A 83 5.16 -14.67 0.58
N GLU A 84 5.46 -13.41 0.85
CA GLU A 84 4.76 -12.61 1.87
C GLU A 84 3.26 -12.52 1.57
N ARG A 85 2.88 -12.33 0.31
CA ARG A 85 1.49 -12.31 -0.14
C ARG A 85 0.81 -13.67 0.06
N GLN A 86 1.49 -14.77 -0.27
CA GLN A 86 0.96 -16.14 -0.09
C GLN A 86 0.75 -16.48 1.39
N THR A 87 1.60 -15.99 2.28
CA THR A 87 1.46 -16.16 3.72
C THR A 87 0.51 -15.15 4.38
N GLY A 88 0.03 -14.16 3.63
CA GLY A 88 -0.88 -13.13 4.12
C GLY A 88 -0.22 -12.06 4.99
N GLY A 89 1.12 -11.98 5.02
CA GLY A 89 1.88 -11.02 5.84
C GLY A 89 1.99 -9.63 5.23
N SER A 90 2.04 -9.53 3.91
CA SER A 90 2.04 -8.26 3.18
C SER A 90 1.59 -8.43 1.73
N TYR A 91 1.19 -7.32 1.09
CA TYR A 91 0.72 -7.28 -0.29
C TYR A 91 1.34 -6.07 -0.98
N ALA A 92 2.31 -6.30 -1.86
CA ALA A 92 3.03 -5.27 -2.57
C ALA A 92 2.57 -5.16 -4.03
N PHE A 93 2.31 -3.92 -4.48
CA PHE A 93 1.82 -3.64 -5.81
C PHE A 93 2.62 -2.52 -6.48
N GLY A 94 2.96 -2.71 -7.74
CA GLY A 94 3.34 -1.63 -8.65
C GLY A 94 2.10 -0.88 -9.14
N ILE A 95 2.21 0.43 -9.28
CA ILE A 95 1.19 1.33 -9.85
C ILE A 95 1.53 1.54 -11.32
N PHE A 96 0.54 1.34 -12.18
CA PHE A 96 0.66 1.52 -13.63
C PHE A 96 -0.35 2.56 -14.09
N ILE A 97 0.13 3.58 -14.82
CA ILE A 97 -0.67 4.65 -15.42
C ILE A 97 -0.48 4.54 -16.93
N GLU A 98 -1.57 4.35 -17.67
CA GLU A 98 -1.51 4.16 -19.15
C GLU A 98 -0.51 3.06 -19.55
N GLY A 99 -0.44 1.97 -18.75
CA GLY A 99 0.46 0.86 -18.97
C GLY A 99 1.91 1.06 -18.53
N SER A 100 2.31 2.29 -18.16
CA SER A 100 3.67 2.63 -17.70
C SER A 100 3.78 2.54 -16.19
N PHE A 101 4.88 1.97 -15.67
CA PHE A 101 5.16 1.92 -14.25
C PHE A 101 5.35 3.34 -13.68
N ALA A 102 4.74 3.62 -12.54
CA ALA A 102 4.72 4.96 -11.95
C ALA A 102 5.00 5.01 -10.44
N GLY A 103 5.10 3.88 -9.75
CA GLY A 103 5.31 3.86 -8.30
C GLY A 103 4.84 2.58 -7.66
N GLU A 104 4.79 2.56 -6.34
CA GLU A 104 4.29 1.42 -5.57
C GLU A 104 3.30 1.85 -4.50
N VAL A 105 2.36 0.95 -4.18
CA VAL A 105 1.49 1.01 -3.01
C VAL A 105 1.43 -0.37 -2.38
N ASN A 106 1.67 -0.45 -1.08
CA ASN A 106 1.83 -1.72 -0.37
C ASN A 106 0.95 -1.76 0.87
N ILE A 107 0.39 -2.94 1.17
CA ILE A 107 -0.17 -3.26 2.48
C ILE A 107 0.90 -4.08 3.21
N ASN A 108 1.48 -3.53 4.25
CA ASN A 108 2.53 -4.15 5.04
C ASN A 108 2.02 -4.53 6.43
N ASN A 109 2.79 -5.36 7.15
CA ASN A 109 2.56 -5.67 8.55
C ASN A 109 1.11 -6.09 8.83
N VAL A 110 0.59 -7.02 8.02
CA VAL A 110 -0.76 -7.53 8.24
C VAL A 110 -0.80 -8.38 9.50
N VAL A 111 -1.47 -7.85 10.52
CA VAL A 111 -1.69 -8.52 11.79
C VAL A 111 -3.13 -8.98 11.85
N ARG A 112 -3.32 -10.28 12.06
CA ARG A 112 -4.63 -10.92 12.20
C ARG A 112 -5.08 -10.94 13.66
N SER A 113 -5.95 -11.87 14.03
CA SER A 113 -6.54 -12.02 15.36
C SER A 113 -7.33 -10.76 15.78
N ALA A 114 -7.11 -10.23 16.97
CA ALA A 114 -7.85 -9.09 17.52
C ALA A 114 -7.60 -7.76 16.78
N MET A 115 -6.45 -7.60 16.11
CA MET A 115 -6.12 -6.34 15.42
C MET A 115 -6.77 -6.24 14.02
N GLN A 116 -6.72 -7.29 13.22
CA GLN A 116 -7.18 -7.30 11.82
C GLN A 116 -6.75 -6.03 11.06
N CYS A 117 -5.47 -5.69 11.15
CA CYS A 117 -4.91 -4.41 10.71
C CYS A 117 -3.76 -4.62 9.73
N GLY A 118 -3.56 -3.66 8.84
CA GLY A 118 -2.38 -3.53 7.99
C GLY A 118 -1.95 -2.08 7.86
N THR A 119 -0.71 -1.85 7.43
CA THR A 119 -0.18 -0.50 7.20
C THR A 119 0.00 -0.23 5.72
N ILE A 120 -0.42 0.94 5.22
CA ILE A 120 -0.20 1.34 3.83
C ILE A 120 1.06 2.19 3.74
N GLY A 121 2.00 1.74 2.90
CA GLY A 121 3.15 2.52 2.46
C GLY A 121 3.12 2.72 0.95
N TYR A 122 3.59 3.88 0.46
CA TYR A 122 3.56 4.18 -0.96
C TYR A 122 4.60 5.21 -1.39
N TRP A 123 4.89 5.20 -2.67
CA TRP A 123 5.65 6.25 -3.35
C TRP A 123 5.19 6.35 -4.81
N ILE A 124 5.40 7.51 -5.43
CA ILE A 124 5.08 7.77 -6.83
C ILE A 124 6.20 8.55 -7.50
N ASP A 125 6.38 8.31 -8.80
CA ASP A 125 7.22 9.11 -9.68
C ASP A 125 6.85 10.61 -9.57
N GLU A 126 7.85 11.46 -9.35
CA GLU A 126 7.68 12.91 -9.24
C GLU A 126 6.93 13.49 -10.45
N ALA A 127 7.24 13.01 -11.65
CA ALA A 127 6.57 13.43 -12.89
C ALA A 127 5.07 13.10 -12.93
N ARG A 128 4.60 12.20 -12.08
CA ARG A 128 3.21 11.78 -11.93
C ARG A 128 2.56 12.33 -10.64
N ALA A 129 3.35 12.99 -9.78
CA ALA A 129 2.85 13.57 -8.53
C ALA A 129 1.85 14.73 -8.78
N GLY A 130 1.06 15.08 -7.77
CA GLY A 130 0.08 16.18 -7.84
C GLY A 130 -1.21 15.88 -8.62
N LYS A 131 -1.29 14.78 -9.37
CA LYS A 131 -2.42 14.40 -10.24
C LYS A 131 -3.43 13.46 -9.57
N SER A 132 -3.33 13.28 -8.26
CA SER A 132 -4.22 12.42 -7.43
C SER A 132 -4.16 10.91 -7.74
N TYR A 133 -3.22 10.43 -8.54
CA TYR A 133 -3.04 9.00 -8.77
C TYR A 133 -2.77 8.22 -7.48
N MET A 134 -2.02 8.82 -6.53
CA MET A 134 -1.76 8.17 -5.26
C MET A 134 -3.02 8.05 -4.39
N SER A 135 -3.90 9.06 -4.39
CA SER A 135 -5.19 8.96 -3.68
C SER A 135 -6.02 7.80 -4.22
N GLU A 136 -6.06 7.67 -5.55
CA GLU A 136 -6.73 6.56 -6.23
C GLU A 136 -6.09 5.20 -5.85
N ALA A 137 -4.75 5.09 -5.85
CA ALA A 137 -4.03 3.86 -5.50
C ALA A 137 -4.27 3.44 -4.04
N VAL A 138 -4.22 4.38 -3.10
CA VAL A 138 -4.52 4.12 -1.68
C VAL A 138 -5.94 3.59 -1.52
N LEU A 139 -6.91 4.17 -2.25
CA LEU A 139 -8.29 3.70 -2.16
C LEU A 139 -8.49 2.31 -2.78
N VAL A 140 -7.84 2.03 -3.92
CA VAL A 140 -7.87 0.71 -4.56
C VAL A 140 -7.39 -0.38 -3.60
N VAL A 141 -6.24 -0.16 -2.93
CA VAL A 141 -5.71 -1.16 -1.98
C VAL A 141 -6.50 -1.21 -0.67
N SER A 142 -7.11 -0.09 -0.23
CA SER A 142 -8.00 -0.08 0.92
C SER A 142 -9.26 -0.89 0.66
N LYS A 143 -9.88 -0.74 -0.52
CA LYS A 143 -11.00 -1.57 -0.96
C LYS A 143 -10.62 -3.06 -0.92
N TYR A 144 -9.49 -3.43 -1.51
CA TYR A 144 -8.99 -4.80 -1.49
C TYR A 144 -8.76 -5.31 -0.05
N ALA A 145 -8.18 -4.48 0.82
CA ALA A 145 -7.94 -4.83 2.22
C ALA A 145 -9.25 -5.12 2.99
N PHE A 146 -10.28 -4.31 2.78
CA PHE A 146 -11.55 -4.48 3.49
C PHE A 146 -12.43 -5.56 2.90
N GLU A 147 -12.57 -5.61 1.57
CA GLU A 147 -13.54 -6.48 0.91
C GLU A 147 -12.99 -7.89 0.64
N GLU A 148 -11.70 -8.01 0.27
CA GLU A 148 -11.11 -9.30 -0.10
C GLU A 148 -10.27 -9.91 1.04
N LEU A 149 -9.46 -9.07 1.73
CA LEU A 149 -8.63 -9.57 2.83
C LEU A 149 -9.38 -9.61 4.16
N GLY A 150 -10.55 -8.97 4.27
CA GLY A 150 -11.34 -8.93 5.49
C GLY A 150 -10.62 -8.23 6.66
N LEU A 151 -9.75 -7.24 6.36
CA LEU A 151 -9.14 -6.44 7.40
C LEU A 151 -10.16 -5.46 7.98
N HIS A 152 -10.00 -5.15 9.27
CA HIS A 152 -10.86 -4.18 9.96
C HIS A 152 -10.31 -2.75 9.83
N ARG A 153 -8.97 -2.63 9.76
CA ARG A 153 -8.30 -1.34 9.86
C ARG A 153 -7.10 -1.23 8.93
N MET A 154 -6.94 -0.07 8.32
CA MET A 154 -5.72 0.34 7.62
C MET A 154 -5.11 1.55 8.32
N GLU A 155 -3.80 1.52 8.54
CA GLU A 155 -3.03 2.62 9.11
C GLU A 155 -2.08 3.21 8.08
N ILE A 156 -1.92 4.52 8.12
CA ILE A 156 -0.92 5.24 7.34
C ILE A 156 -0.15 6.16 8.29
N CYS A 157 1.18 6.07 8.26
CA CYS A 157 2.04 6.91 9.09
C CYS A 157 2.88 7.82 8.18
N ILE A 158 2.79 9.13 8.39
CA ILE A 158 3.36 10.14 7.49
C ILE A 158 4.18 11.13 8.30
N ILE A 159 5.43 11.39 7.89
CA ILE A 159 6.27 12.43 8.50
C ILE A 159 5.54 13.78 8.41
N PRO A 160 5.45 14.58 9.49
CA PRO A 160 4.68 15.83 9.50
C PRO A 160 5.00 16.81 8.37
N ARG A 161 6.27 16.91 7.97
CA ARG A 161 6.75 17.77 6.87
C ARG A 161 6.47 17.22 5.47
N ASN A 162 5.96 15.98 5.33
CA ASN A 162 5.58 15.42 4.03
C ASN A 162 4.16 15.86 3.63
N HIS A 163 4.03 17.15 3.30
CA HIS A 163 2.74 17.75 2.95
C HIS A 163 2.06 17.07 1.76
N ASN A 164 2.83 16.57 0.78
CA ASN A 164 2.26 15.89 -0.37
C ASN A 164 1.56 14.58 0.02
N SER A 165 2.17 13.81 0.91
CA SER A 165 1.57 12.58 1.43
C SER A 165 0.36 12.87 2.34
N ARG A 166 0.45 13.87 3.21
CA ARG A 166 -0.69 14.31 4.06
C ARG A 166 -1.90 14.76 3.23
N ARG A 167 -1.66 15.46 2.11
CA ARG A 167 -2.73 15.86 1.19
C ARG A 167 -3.47 14.68 0.56
N VAL A 168 -2.85 13.51 0.45
CA VAL A 168 -3.54 12.27 0.03
C VAL A 168 -4.60 11.88 1.07
N MET A 169 -4.26 11.94 2.35
CA MET A 169 -5.19 11.65 3.44
C MET A 169 -6.34 12.64 3.50
N GLU A 170 -6.04 13.93 3.36
CA GLU A 170 -7.04 15.00 3.30
C GLU A 170 -8.06 14.77 2.16
N LYS A 171 -7.57 14.47 0.95
CA LYS A 171 -8.43 14.19 -0.22
C LYS A 171 -9.36 12.98 -0.02
N LEU A 172 -8.87 11.96 0.64
CA LEU A 172 -9.65 10.76 0.93
C LEU A 172 -10.49 10.90 2.22
N GLY A 173 -10.32 12.01 2.96
CA GLY A 173 -10.97 12.21 4.25
C GLY A 173 -10.63 11.10 5.25
N ILE A 174 -9.38 10.59 5.22
CA ILE A 174 -8.89 9.62 6.18
C ILE A 174 -8.49 10.36 7.45
N ARG A 175 -8.98 9.88 8.59
CA ARG A 175 -8.93 10.55 9.88
C ARG A 175 -7.52 10.51 10.47
N GLU A 176 -7.03 11.70 10.90
CA GLU A 176 -5.85 11.83 11.73
C GLU A 176 -6.14 11.37 13.16
N GLU A 177 -5.23 10.60 13.77
CA GLU A 177 -5.41 10.03 15.10
C GLU A 177 -4.38 10.52 16.12
N GLY A 178 -3.36 11.22 15.67
CA GLY A 178 -2.35 11.81 16.53
C GLY A 178 -0.93 11.62 16.03
N LEU A 179 0.02 12.02 16.86
CA LEU A 179 1.46 12.00 16.57
C LEU A 179 2.12 10.83 17.30
N ALA A 180 2.89 10.02 16.58
CA ALA A 180 3.82 9.05 17.13
C ALA A 180 5.24 9.64 17.07
N GLU A 181 5.78 9.99 18.24
CA GLU A 181 7.10 10.62 18.34
C GLU A 181 8.20 9.58 18.06
N ARG A 182 9.22 9.97 17.27
CA ARG A 182 10.41 9.17 16.94
C ARG A 182 10.06 7.75 16.51
N PHE A 183 9.07 7.63 15.64
CA PHE A 183 8.42 6.35 15.33
C PHE A 183 9.22 5.48 14.36
N LEU A 184 9.77 6.05 13.29
CA LEU A 184 10.55 5.33 12.28
C LEU A 184 11.86 6.07 11.98
N GLU A 185 12.91 5.30 11.71
CA GLU A 185 14.17 5.85 11.23
C GLU A 185 14.09 6.08 9.72
N ILE A 186 14.15 7.35 9.32
CA ILE A 186 14.09 7.79 7.93
C ILE A 186 15.36 8.56 7.62
N ASN A 187 16.08 8.12 6.60
CA ASN A 187 17.35 8.72 6.20
C ASN A 187 18.33 8.93 7.39
N GLY A 188 18.39 7.96 8.31
CA GLY A 188 19.26 7.97 9.49
C GLY A 188 18.77 8.83 10.67
N VAL A 189 17.54 9.35 10.62
CA VAL A 189 16.95 10.14 11.70
C VAL A 189 15.65 9.50 12.17
N TRP A 190 15.48 9.36 13.49
CA TRP A 190 14.21 8.94 14.09
C TRP A 190 13.21 10.08 13.97
N GLU A 191 12.25 9.93 13.07
CA GLU A 191 11.27 10.94 12.70
C GLU A 191 9.92 10.69 13.37
N ASP A 192 9.27 11.79 13.77
CA ASP A 192 7.87 11.75 14.17
C ASP A 192 6.96 11.42 13.00
N HIS A 193 5.86 10.73 13.26
CA HIS A 193 4.87 10.42 12.24
C HIS A 193 3.45 10.76 12.71
N VAL A 194 2.72 11.49 11.89
CA VAL A 194 1.27 11.63 12.03
C VAL A 194 0.63 10.31 11.64
N ARG A 195 -0.19 9.77 12.53
CA ARG A 195 -0.93 8.51 12.30
C ARG A 195 -2.32 8.82 11.76
N TYR A 196 -2.68 8.12 10.71
CA TYR A 196 -4.00 8.14 10.10
C TYR A 196 -4.61 6.75 10.18
N GLY A 197 -5.91 6.68 10.46
CA GLY A 197 -6.66 5.44 10.54
C GLY A 197 -7.87 5.45 9.62
N PHE A 198 -8.09 4.33 8.93
CA PHE A 198 -9.26 4.09 8.10
C PHE A 198 -9.84 2.73 8.45
N THR A 199 -11.09 2.70 8.91
CA THR A 199 -11.75 1.48 9.36
C THR A 199 -12.77 0.95 8.35
N VAL A 200 -13.12 -0.33 8.47
CA VAL A 200 -14.13 -0.95 7.61
C VAL A 200 -15.50 -0.31 7.79
N GLU A 201 -15.82 0.24 8.97
CA GLU A 201 -17.06 0.98 9.24
C GLU A 201 -17.09 2.27 8.43
N GLU A 202 -16.00 3.04 8.45
CA GLU A 202 -15.86 4.27 7.65
C GLU A 202 -15.91 3.95 6.15
N TRP A 203 -15.30 2.83 5.72
CA TRP A 203 -15.41 2.33 4.36
C TRP A 203 -16.86 2.03 3.98
N ARG A 204 -17.58 1.26 4.78
CA ARG A 204 -19.00 0.89 4.52
C ARG A 204 -19.92 2.10 4.44
N GLN A 205 -19.66 3.12 5.25
CA GLN A 205 -20.45 4.36 5.22
C GLN A 205 -20.22 5.18 3.94
N ARG A 206 -19.00 5.14 3.39
CA ARG A 206 -18.55 6.06 2.35
C ARG A 206 -18.21 5.39 1.02
N HIS A 207 -18.26 4.05 0.93
CA HIS A 207 -17.74 3.30 -0.23
C HIS A 207 -18.41 3.69 -1.54
N ASN A 208 -19.72 3.98 -1.56
CA ASN A 208 -20.43 4.41 -2.78
C ASN A 208 -19.88 5.75 -3.29
N GLN A 209 -19.71 6.73 -2.41
CA GLN A 209 -19.17 8.04 -2.75
C GLN A 209 -17.71 7.90 -3.23
N LEU A 210 -16.88 7.24 -2.45
CA LEU A 210 -15.45 7.07 -2.75
C LEU A 210 -15.24 6.27 -4.05
N SER A 211 -16.05 5.23 -4.28
CA SER A 211 -15.96 4.44 -5.51
C SER A 211 -16.37 5.24 -6.74
N ALA A 212 -17.44 6.02 -6.68
CA ALA A 212 -17.87 6.87 -7.77
C ALA A 212 -16.84 7.97 -8.09
N GLU A 213 -16.20 8.51 -7.09
CA GLU A 213 -15.20 9.58 -7.27
C GLU A 213 -13.87 9.05 -7.82
N TRP A 214 -13.39 7.89 -7.33
CA TRP A 214 -12.01 7.43 -7.53
C TRP A 214 -11.85 6.12 -8.30
N LEU A 215 -12.88 5.25 -8.37
CA LEU A 215 -12.74 3.88 -8.89
C LEU A 215 -13.58 3.58 -10.14
N GLN A 216 -14.54 4.47 -10.48
CA GLN A 216 -15.46 4.31 -11.62
C GLN A 216 -15.23 5.35 -12.71
#